data_79a2a1c295a494b049956d23f4672577
#
_entry.id   79a2a1c295a494b049956d23f4672577
#
_cell.length_a   1.000
_cell.length_b   1.000
_cell.length_c   1.000
_cell.angle_alpha   90.00
_cell.angle_beta   90.00
_cell.angle_gamma   90.00
#
_symmetry.space_group_name_H-M   'P 1'
#
loop_
_entity.id
_entity.type
_entity.pdbx_description
1 polymer ?
#
loop_
_entity_poly.entity_id
_entity_poly.type
_entity_poly.pdbx_seq_one_letter_code
_entity_poly.pdbx_strand_id
1 'polypeptide(L)'
;MITGLVMKSFKSWDQIEIVYQEWGEQTDLPPVVLHHGFVVDANANWVAPGIVDALLGAGRRVLAPDARGHGQSGKPHDPDSYGEQRMARDLAVLLDVTGEPQIDLVGYSMGAIVSLIFASEEERVRRLVVGGVGSGVIECGGVDRRAIPNDTIIEALSVDDPTTLGKSGATSFRVLADALGADREALVAQASSIYRGEIGLNGISARTLVLAGEDDPLAIRPNVLSEAIPDATLMMLTGDHIGAIADPDFARSIVDFLA
;
A
#
# COMPACT_ATOMS: atom_id res chain seq x y z
N MET A 1 24.12 -2.52 3.66
CA MET A 1 23.47 -3.64 4.41
C MET A 1 22.51 -3.00 5.40
N ILE A 2 21.20 -3.28 5.28
CA ILE A 2 20.19 -2.84 6.22
C ILE A 2 20.52 -3.50 7.57
N THR A 3 21.03 -2.72 8.52
CA THR A 3 21.32 -3.20 9.88
C THR A 3 20.12 -2.87 10.77
N GLY A 4 19.77 -3.78 11.67
CA GLY A 4 18.74 -3.53 12.69
C GLY A 4 17.32 -3.99 12.33
N LEU A 5 17.15 -4.86 11.30
CA LEU A 5 15.85 -5.48 11.03
C LEU A 5 15.38 -6.32 12.24
N VAL A 6 14.17 -6.03 12.70
CA VAL A 6 13.45 -6.86 13.68
C VAL A 6 12.09 -7.25 13.08
N MET A 7 11.83 -8.57 13.06
CA MET A 7 10.52 -9.10 12.69
C MET A 7 9.65 -9.19 13.94
N LYS A 8 8.44 -8.65 13.88
CA LYS A 8 7.46 -8.68 14.97
C LYS A 8 6.09 -9.08 14.42
N SER A 9 5.19 -9.52 15.31
CA SER A 9 3.81 -9.79 14.93
C SER A 9 2.84 -9.36 16.03
N PHE A 10 1.59 -9.19 15.65
CA PHE A 10 0.47 -8.97 16.56
C PHE A 10 -0.78 -9.68 16.04
N LYS A 11 -1.74 -9.91 16.93
CA LYS A 11 -3.08 -10.34 16.53
C LYS A 11 -3.94 -9.10 16.28
N SER A 12 -4.50 -9.03 15.07
CA SER A 12 -5.43 -7.98 14.73
C SER A 12 -6.77 -8.13 15.47
N TRP A 13 -7.66 -7.16 15.32
CA TRP A 13 -8.97 -7.10 15.97
C TRP A 13 -9.84 -8.36 15.73
N ASP A 14 -9.61 -9.09 14.65
CA ASP A 14 -10.31 -10.33 14.24
C ASP A 14 -9.42 -11.59 14.39
N GLN A 15 -8.33 -11.50 15.17
CA GLN A 15 -7.38 -12.57 15.48
C GLN A 15 -6.49 -13.02 14.30
N ILE A 16 -6.54 -12.38 13.14
CA ILE A 16 -5.57 -12.63 12.07
C ILE A 16 -4.21 -12.12 12.53
N GLU A 17 -3.17 -12.92 12.33
CA GLU A 17 -1.81 -12.54 12.64
C GLU A 17 -1.26 -11.60 11.56
N ILE A 18 -0.79 -10.43 11.98
CA ILE A 18 -0.11 -9.47 11.12
C ILE A 18 1.36 -9.43 11.52
N VAL A 19 2.23 -9.70 10.56
CA VAL A 19 3.68 -9.61 10.71
C VAL A 19 4.14 -8.26 10.17
N TYR A 20 5.06 -7.61 10.87
CA TYR A 20 5.69 -6.38 10.39
C TYR A 20 7.18 -6.39 10.60
N GLN A 21 7.86 -5.71 9.73
CA GLN A 21 9.28 -5.46 9.78
C GLN A 21 9.52 -4.09 10.40
N GLU A 22 10.53 -3.99 11.24
CA GLU A 22 10.91 -2.75 11.89
C GLU A 22 12.41 -2.51 11.71
N TRP A 23 12.78 -1.28 11.35
CA TRP A 23 14.15 -0.82 11.20
C TRP A 23 14.35 0.55 11.85
N GLY A 24 15.60 0.82 12.20
CA GLY A 24 16.01 2.07 12.83
C GLY A 24 15.75 2.10 14.33
N GLU A 25 16.27 3.15 14.98
CA GLU A 25 16.12 3.38 16.40
C GLU A 25 14.96 4.33 16.69
N GLN A 26 14.45 4.30 17.90
CA GLN A 26 13.48 5.28 18.37
C GLN A 26 14.12 6.66 18.39
N THR A 27 13.45 7.63 17.79
CA THR A 27 13.86 9.05 17.77
C THR A 27 12.71 9.94 18.21
N ASP A 28 12.93 11.25 18.27
CA ASP A 28 11.86 12.23 18.53
C ASP A 28 10.92 12.40 17.31
N LEU A 29 11.32 11.89 16.12
CA LEU A 29 10.48 11.92 14.93
C LEU A 29 9.48 10.76 14.95
N PRO A 30 8.23 10.96 14.51
CA PRO A 30 7.27 9.89 14.33
C PRO A 30 7.83 8.80 13.40
N PRO A 31 7.60 7.51 13.64
CA PRO A 31 8.01 6.47 12.70
C PRO A 31 7.26 6.59 11.37
N VAL A 32 7.86 6.07 10.31
CA VAL A 32 7.23 5.96 9.01
C VAL A 32 6.61 4.57 8.88
N VAL A 33 5.30 4.50 8.68
CA VAL A 33 4.59 3.25 8.39
C VAL A 33 4.44 3.11 6.88
N LEU A 34 4.88 1.97 6.32
CA LEU A 34 4.87 1.69 4.88
C LEU A 34 3.86 0.59 4.57
N HIS A 35 2.78 0.89 3.85
CA HIS A 35 1.77 -0.09 3.46
C HIS A 35 1.85 -0.42 1.96
N HIS A 36 2.20 -1.67 1.65
CA HIS A 36 2.49 -2.15 0.29
C HIS A 36 1.24 -2.36 -0.59
N GLY A 37 1.47 -2.56 -1.90
CA GLY A 37 0.46 -2.84 -2.90
C GLY A 37 -0.02 -4.29 -2.91
N PHE A 38 -1.01 -4.57 -3.77
CA PHE A 38 -1.55 -5.92 -3.97
C PHE A 38 -0.49 -6.85 -4.57
N VAL A 39 -0.51 -8.14 -4.19
CA VAL A 39 0.39 -9.23 -4.59
C VAL A 39 1.77 -9.18 -3.93
N VAL A 40 2.35 -8.01 -3.77
CA VAL A 40 3.70 -7.83 -3.20
C VAL A 40 3.67 -7.87 -1.66
N ASP A 41 4.84 -7.80 -1.04
CA ASP A 41 5.04 -7.67 0.41
C ASP A 41 5.93 -6.46 0.73
N ALA A 42 6.26 -6.26 2.00
CA ALA A 42 7.11 -5.17 2.43
C ALA A 42 8.51 -5.20 1.78
N ASN A 43 9.06 -6.40 1.54
CA ASN A 43 10.38 -6.53 0.90
C ASN A 43 10.34 -6.11 -0.57
N ALA A 44 9.37 -6.63 -1.34
CA ALA A 44 9.27 -6.36 -2.76
C ALA A 44 8.89 -4.89 -3.03
N ASN A 45 8.00 -4.31 -2.19
CA ASN A 45 7.52 -2.96 -2.41
C ASN A 45 8.47 -1.87 -1.89
N TRP A 46 9.16 -2.12 -0.77
CA TRP A 46 9.86 -1.06 -0.04
C TRP A 46 11.37 -1.27 0.12
N VAL A 47 11.79 -2.52 0.34
CA VAL A 47 13.21 -2.83 0.52
C VAL A 47 13.94 -2.93 -0.82
N ALA A 48 13.39 -3.69 -1.77
CA ALA A 48 14.03 -3.92 -3.06
C ALA A 48 14.27 -2.62 -3.87
N PRO A 49 13.35 -1.65 -3.94
CA PRO A 49 13.59 -0.36 -4.61
C PRO A 49 14.41 0.64 -3.78
N GLY A 50 14.85 0.28 -2.55
CA GLY A 50 15.71 1.12 -1.73
C GLY A 50 15.01 2.21 -0.91
N ILE A 51 13.68 2.18 -0.79
CA ILE A 51 12.91 3.20 -0.07
C ILE A 51 13.20 3.13 1.44
N VAL A 52 13.28 1.91 2.00
CA VAL A 52 13.68 1.71 3.41
C VAL A 52 15.06 2.28 3.67
N ASP A 53 16.05 1.99 2.80
CA ASP A 53 17.42 2.52 2.94
C ASP A 53 17.45 4.05 2.90
N ALA A 54 16.67 4.68 2.02
CA ALA A 54 16.58 6.13 1.93
C ALA A 54 15.99 6.76 3.21
N LEU A 55 14.94 6.17 3.77
CA LEU A 55 14.32 6.62 5.02
C LEU A 55 15.26 6.45 6.22
N LEU A 56 15.95 5.30 6.31
CA LEU A 56 16.97 5.06 7.34
C LEU A 56 18.14 6.04 7.23
N GLY A 57 18.58 6.33 5.99
CA GLY A 57 19.60 7.34 5.71
C GLY A 57 19.19 8.75 6.16
N ALA A 58 17.89 9.03 6.18
CA ALA A 58 17.30 10.26 6.71
C ALA A 58 17.02 10.22 8.23
N GLY A 59 17.50 9.19 8.93
CA GLY A 59 17.33 9.04 10.38
C GLY A 59 15.91 8.66 10.82
N ARG A 60 15.11 8.07 9.92
CA ARG A 60 13.72 7.68 10.23
C ARG A 60 13.65 6.22 10.68
N ARG A 61 12.88 5.97 11.72
CA ARG A 61 12.44 4.61 12.09
C ARG A 61 11.31 4.19 11.15
N VAL A 62 11.34 2.95 10.67
CA VAL A 62 10.41 2.43 9.66
C VAL A 62 9.69 1.20 10.19
N LEU A 63 8.38 1.16 10.01
CA LEU A 63 7.49 0.03 10.28
C LEU A 63 6.81 -0.38 8.97
N ALA A 64 7.00 -1.61 8.53
CA ALA A 64 6.38 -2.10 7.30
C ALA A 64 5.62 -3.41 7.55
N PRO A 65 4.30 -3.36 7.80
CA PRO A 65 3.48 -4.54 7.89
C PRO A 65 3.33 -5.22 6.52
N ASP A 66 3.35 -6.55 6.53
CA ASP A 66 2.77 -7.32 5.45
C ASP A 66 1.25 -7.31 5.66
N ALA A 67 0.50 -6.87 4.68
CA ALA A 67 -0.96 -6.88 4.76
C ALA A 67 -1.49 -8.31 4.91
N ARG A 68 -2.65 -8.49 5.55
CA ARG A 68 -3.34 -9.80 5.55
C ARG A 68 -3.40 -10.37 4.13
N GLY A 69 -3.18 -11.66 3.98
CA GLY A 69 -3.11 -12.34 2.68
C GLY A 69 -1.75 -12.26 1.98
N HIS A 70 -0.78 -11.50 2.52
CA HIS A 70 0.51 -11.25 1.88
C HIS A 70 1.70 -11.61 2.78
N GLY A 71 2.88 -11.71 2.19
CA GLY A 71 4.16 -11.85 2.87
C GLY A 71 4.15 -12.93 3.96
N GLN A 72 4.47 -12.54 5.18
CA GLN A 72 4.49 -13.43 6.35
C GLN A 72 3.21 -13.37 7.21
N SER A 73 2.26 -12.47 6.88
CA SER A 73 1.00 -12.33 7.60
C SER A 73 0.03 -13.48 7.34
N GLY A 74 -1.00 -13.61 8.19
CA GLY A 74 -2.05 -14.60 8.06
C GLY A 74 -2.78 -14.52 6.72
N LYS A 75 -3.10 -15.68 6.14
CA LYS A 75 -3.65 -15.82 4.79
C LYS A 75 -4.95 -16.62 4.80
N PRO A 76 -6.04 -16.11 5.40
CA PRO A 76 -7.34 -16.79 5.29
C PRO A 76 -7.78 -16.81 3.83
N HIS A 77 -8.50 -17.89 3.43
CA HIS A 77 -9.06 -18.02 2.07
C HIS A 77 -10.53 -17.57 1.99
N ASP A 78 -11.07 -17.07 3.10
CA ASP A 78 -12.43 -16.54 3.16
C ASP A 78 -12.45 -15.07 2.73
N PRO A 79 -13.19 -14.69 1.66
CA PRO A 79 -13.34 -13.31 1.23
C PRO A 79 -13.81 -12.36 2.33
N ASP A 80 -14.63 -12.83 3.28
CA ASP A 80 -15.10 -12.02 4.40
C ASP A 80 -13.97 -11.58 5.36
N SER A 81 -12.78 -12.15 5.23
CA SER A 81 -11.59 -11.75 5.99
C SER A 81 -10.85 -10.56 5.38
N TYR A 82 -11.26 -10.05 4.21
CA TYR A 82 -10.53 -9.06 3.42
C TYR A 82 -11.30 -7.77 3.19
N GLY A 83 -10.67 -6.87 2.47
CA GLY A 83 -11.12 -5.52 2.14
C GLY A 83 -10.25 -4.45 2.80
N GLU A 84 -10.07 -3.33 2.12
CA GLU A 84 -9.14 -2.26 2.53
C GLU A 84 -9.55 -1.61 3.85
N GLN A 85 -10.84 -1.60 4.19
CA GLN A 85 -11.31 -1.13 5.51
C GLN A 85 -10.82 -2.05 6.65
N ARG A 86 -10.75 -3.37 6.43
CA ARG A 86 -10.22 -4.31 7.42
C ARG A 86 -8.72 -4.11 7.61
N MET A 87 -7.99 -3.85 6.51
CA MET A 87 -6.57 -3.53 6.56
C MET A 87 -6.30 -2.18 7.23
N ALA A 88 -7.16 -1.18 7.04
CA ALA A 88 -7.09 0.07 7.79
C ALA A 88 -7.23 -0.16 9.31
N ARG A 89 -8.10 -1.09 9.73
CA ARG A 89 -8.19 -1.50 11.14
C ARG A 89 -6.94 -2.25 11.62
N ASP A 90 -6.24 -2.99 10.76
CA ASP A 90 -4.96 -3.60 11.11
C ASP A 90 -3.91 -2.52 11.43
N LEU A 91 -3.90 -1.41 10.68
CA LEU A 91 -3.04 -0.26 10.97
C LEU A 91 -3.39 0.38 12.32
N ALA A 92 -4.68 0.51 12.67
CA ALA A 92 -5.07 1.01 13.99
C ALA A 92 -4.50 0.13 15.11
N VAL A 93 -4.62 -1.20 14.99
CA VAL A 93 -4.06 -2.13 15.97
C VAL A 93 -2.53 -2.06 16.00
N LEU A 94 -1.86 -1.90 14.84
CA LEU A 94 -0.40 -1.71 14.79
C LEU A 94 0.01 -0.48 15.62
N LEU A 95 -0.68 0.65 15.49
CA LEU A 95 -0.39 1.85 16.26
C LEU A 95 -0.62 1.63 17.75
N ASP A 96 -1.68 0.93 18.11
CA ASP A 96 -1.99 0.65 19.52
C ASP A 96 -0.96 -0.28 20.16
N VAL A 97 -0.49 -1.33 19.45
CA VAL A 97 0.52 -2.26 20.01
C VAL A 97 1.93 -1.68 20.02
N THR A 98 2.23 -0.73 19.14
CA THR A 98 3.52 -0.03 19.11
C THR A 98 3.54 1.18 20.06
N GLY A 99 2.36 1.65 20.47
CA GLY A 99 2.21 2.80 21.37
C GLY A 99 2.55 4.13 20.70
N GLU A 100 2.51 4.20 19.39
CA GLU A 100 2.91 5.41 18.65
C GLU A 100 1.82 6.49 18.73
N PRO A 101 2.11 7.65 19.30
CA PRO A 101 1.16 8.74 19.43
C PRO A 101 0.92 9.45 18.09
N GLN A 102 1.86 9.34 17.17
CA GLN A 102 1.81 9.93 15.82
C GLN A 102 2.70 9.15 14.87
N ILE A 103 2.29 9.09 13.59
CA ILE A 103 3.04 8.44 12.50
C ILE A 103 3.08 9.31 11.26
N ASP A 104 4.04 9.04 10.38
CA ASP A 104 3.96 9.37 8.96
C ASP A 104 3.56 8.09 8.21
N LEU A 105 2.62 8.18 7.30
CA LEU A 105 2.07 7.02 6.59
C LEU A 105 2.35 7.10 5.10
N VAL A 106 2.87 6.02 4.53
CA VAL A 106 3.13 5.89 3.09
C VAL A 106 2.43 4.65 2.58
N GLY A 107 1.58 4.80 1.57
CA GLY A 107 0.90 3.68 0.92
C GLY A 107 1.08 3.68 -0.59
N TYR A 108 1.14 2.49 -1.19
CA TYR A 108 1.23 2.33 -2.63
C TYR A 108 0.12 1.45 -3.18
N SER A 109 -0.57 1.87 -4.26
CA SER A 109 -1.63 1.11 -4.91
C SER A 109 -2.74 0.69 -3.93
N MET A 110 -2.96 -0.60 -3.68
CA MET A 110 -3.84 -1.09 -2.61
C MET A 110 -3.52 -0.43 -1.27
N GLY A 111 -2.24 -0.36 -0.92
CA GLY A 111 -1.79 0.28 0.32
C GLY A 111 -2.11 1.78 0.37
N ALA A 112 -2.19 2.46 -0.77
CA ALA A 112 -2.64 3.84 -0.83
C ALA A 112 -4.13 3.97 -0.50
N ILE A 113 -4.97 3.05 -0.98
CA ILE A 113 -6.40 3.01 -0.63
C ILE A 113 -6.58 2.77 0.87
N VAL A 114 -5.87 1.78 1.43
CA VAL A 114 -5.87 1.51 2.88
C VAL A 114 -5.45 2.74 3.67
N SER A 115 -4.40 3.43 3.22
CA SER A 115 -3.85 4.63 3.88
C SER A 115 -4.82 5.81 3.82
N LEU A 116 -5.53 6.00 2.70
CA LEU A 116 -6.56 7.03 2.57
C LEU A 116 -7.76 6.77 3.48
N ILE A 117 -8.25 5.51 3.52
CA ILE A 117 -9.33 5.12 4.45
C ILE A 117 -8.87 5.37 5.89
N PHE A 118 -7.68 4.90 6.25
CA PHE A 118 -7.15 5.06 7.60
C PHE A 118 -7.00 6.54 7.99
N ALA A 119 -6.37 7.36 7.16
CA ALA A 119 -6.13 8.77 7.45
C ALA A 119 -7.41 9.61 7.47
N SER A 120 -8.50 9.15 6.83
CA SER A 120 -9.80 9.86 6.90
C SER A 120 -10.51 9.69 8.24
N GLU A 121 -10.09 8.70 9.06
CA GLU A 121 -10.71 8.35 10.34
C GLU A 121 -9.72 8.44 11.53
N GLU A 122 -8.40 8.68 11.26
CA GLU A 122 -7.34 8.58 12.26
C GLU A 122 -6.47 9.86 12.29
N GLU A 123 -6.54 10.61 13.37
CA GLU A 123 -5.83 11.88 13.56
C GLU A 123 -4.33 11.70 13.90
N ARG A 124 -3.88 10.49 14.25
CA ARG A 124 -2.46 10.19 14.52
C ARG A 124 -1.58 10.23 13.26
N VAL A 125 -2.17 10.31 12.05
CA VAL A 125 -1.41 10.48 10.81
C VAL A 125 -0.99 11.94 10.66
N ARG A 126 0.31 12.23 10.83
CA ARG A 126 0.88 13.58 10.70
C ARG A 126 1.06 14.00 9.25
N ARG A 127 1.64 13.09 8.45
CA ARG A 127 1.87 13.26 7.01
C ARG A 127 1.48 11.98 6.28
N LEU A 128 0.89 12.14 5.12
CA LEU A 128 0.41 11.05 4.29
C LEU A 128 1.07 11.12 2.91
N VAL A 129 1.61 10.00 2.45
CA VAL A 129 2.05 9.83 1.06
C VAL A 129 1.26 8.70 0.44
N VAL A 130 0.63 8.95 -0.70
CA VAL A 130 -0.11 7.93 -1.47
C VAL A 130 0.40 7.88 -2.89
N GLY A 131 0.78 6.68 -3.35
CA GLY A 131 1.32 6.48 -4.68
C GLY A 131 0.55 5.44 -5.49
N GLY A 132 0.58 5.56 -6.84
CA GLY A 132 -0.03 4.60 -7.75
C GLY A 132 -1.57 4.60 -7.74
N VAL A 133 -2.19 5.72 -7.42
CA VAL A 133 -3.64 5.91 -7.41
C VAL A 133 -4.02 7.28 -7.98
N GLY A 134 -5.22 7.39 -8.52
CA GLY A 134 -5.70 8.62 -9.15
C GLY A 134 -7.20 8.82 -8.97
N SER A 135 -7.88 9.28 -10.01
CA SER A 135 -9.32 9.57 -9.98
C SER A 135 -10.19 8.35 -9.64
N GLY A 136 -9.68 7.13 -9.84
CA GLY A 136 -10.37 5.88 -9.46
C GLY A 136 -10.79 5.84 -8.00
N VAL A 137 -10.02 6.47 -7.10
CA VAL A 137 -10.37 6.59 -5.68
C VAL A 137 -11.75 7.21 -5.49
N ILE A 138 -12.05 8.25 -6.24
CA ILE A 138 -13.33 9.00 -6.15
C ILE A 138 -14.39 8.34 -7.03
N GLU A 139 -14.03 7.96 -8.24
CA GLU A 139 -14.97 7.52 -9.28
C GLU A 139 -15.36 6.03 -9.17
N CYS A 140 -14.49 5.21 -8.57
CA CYS A 140 -14.68 3.77 -8.42
C CYS A 140 -14.71 3.32 -6.95
N GLY A 141 -14.43 4.22 -6.01
CA GLY A 141 -14.32 3.95 -4.59
C GLY A 141 -13.03 3.21 -4.20
N GLY A 142 -11.97 3.29 -5.02
CA GLY A 142 -10.71 2.58 -4.78
C GLY A 142 -9.80 2.56 -6.00
N VAL A 143 -9.16 1.41 -6.26
CA VAL A 143 -8.32 1.23 -7.44
C VAL A 143 -9.14 1.34 -8.74
N ASP A 144 -8.57 1.91 -9.79
CA ASP A 144 -9.27 2.11 -11.07
C ASP A 144 -9.48 0.78 -11.82
N ARG A 145 -10.64 0.19 -11.60
CA ARG A 145 -11.06 -1.08 -12.22
C ARG A 145 -11.42 -0.97 -13.71
N ARG A 146 -11.43 0.23 -14.25
CA ARG A 146 -11.63 0.46 -15.70
C ARG A 146 -10.37 0.09 -16.47
N ALA A 147 -9.20 0.29 -15.86
CA ALA A 147 -7.91 -0.08 -16.46
C ALA A 147 -7.68 -1.60 -16.42
N ILE A 148 -7.93 -2.25 -15.29
CA ILE A 148 -7.80 -3.70 -15.12
C ILE A 148 -9.05 -4.19 -14.36
N PRO A 149 -10.02 -4.80 -15.06
CA PRO A 149 -11.22 -5.33 -14.42
C PRO A 149 -10.89 -6.40 -13.39
N ASN A 150 -11.55 -6.34 -12.24
CA ASN A 150 -11.24 -7.17 -11.10
C ASN A 150 -11.50 -8.67 -11.33
N ASP A 151 -12.54 -9.00 -12.10
CA ASP A 151 -12.86 -10.37 -12.50
C ASP A 151 -11.74 -11.01 -13.34
N THR A 152 -11.06 -10.21 -14.19
CA THR A 152 -9.90 -10.70 -14.95
C THR A 152 -8.68 -10.99 -14.06
N ILE A 153 -8.51 -10.24 -12.97
CA ILE A 153 -7.46 -10.51 -11.97
C ILE A 153 -7.77 -11.81 -11.23
N ILE A 154 -9.02 -11.99 -10.78
CA ILE A 154 -9.49 -13.20 -10.11
C ILE A 154 -9.29 -14.42 -11.02
N GLU A 155 -9.71 -14.33 -12.29
CA GLU A 155 -9.50 -15.39 -13.28
C GLU A 155 -8.02 -15.72 -13.43
N ALA A 156 -7.16 -14.73 -13.64
CA ALA A 156 -5.72 -14.92 -13.83
C ALA A 156 -5.05 -15.60 -12.62
N LEU A 157 -5.45 -15.25 -11.40
CA LEU A 157 -4.94 -15.86 -10.17
C LEU A 157 -5.49 -17.27 -9.93
N SER A 158 -6.68 -17.59 -10.45
CA SER A 158 -7.38 -18.87 -10.21
C SER A 158 -6.96 -20.00 -11.15
N VAL A 159 -6.52 -19.69 -12.40
CA VAL A 159 -6.17 -20.74 -13.35
C VAL A 159 -4.92 -21.51 -12.91
N ASP A 160 -4.92 -22.82 -13.15
CA ASP A 160 -3.77 -23.68 -12.81
C ASP A 160 -2.60 -23.44 -13.78
N ASP A 161 -2.88 -23.39 -15.06
CA ASP A 161 -1.87 -23.20 -16.11
C ASP A 161 -1.86 -21.75 -16.62
N PRO A 162 -0.85 -20.93 -16.21
CA PRO A 162 -0.77 -19.54 -16.63
C PRO A 162 -0.50 -19.36 -18.14
N THR A 163 -0.08 -20.43 -18.84
CA THR A 163 0.14 -20.34 -20.31
C THR A 163 -1.14 -20.20 -21.10
N THR A 164 -2.29 -20.49 -20.49
CA THR A 164 -3.62 -20.30 -21.08
C THR A 164 -4.08 -18.85 -21.06
N LEU A 165 -3.41 -17.99 -20.27
CA LEU A 165 -3.74 -16.57 -20.15
C LEU A 165 -3.16 -15.78 -21.35
N GLY A 166 -3.98 -14.91 -21.93
CA GLY A 166 -3.52 -13.92 -22.88
C GLY A 166 -2.60 -12.87 -22.23
N LYS A 167 -1.92 -12.06 -23.03
CA LYS A 167 -1.17 -10.89 -22.52
C LYS A 167 -2.14 -9.80 -22.09
N SER A 168 -2.19 -9.51 -20.80
CA SER A 168 -3.02 -8.46 -20.21
C SER A 168 -2.39 -7.94 -18.92
N GLY A 169 -2.88 -6.81 -18.39
CA GLY A 169 -2.48 -6.33 -17.09
C GLY A 169 -2.77 -7.35 -15.97
N ALA A 170 -3.88 -8.08 -16.06
CA ALA A 170 -4.22 -9.14 -15.11
C ALA A 170 -3.19 -10.30 -15.11
N THR A 171 -2.65 -10.65 -16.28
CA THR A 171 -1.59 -11.67 -16.40
C THR A 171 -0.31 -11.24 -15.66
N SER A 172 0.00 -9.95 -15.62
CA SER A 172 1.17 -9.44 -14.88
C SER A 172 1.03 -9.68 -13.38
N PHE A 173 -0.17 -9.58 -12.80
CA PHE A 173 -0.41 -9.93 -11.38
C PHE A 173 -0.17 -11.41 -11.11
N ARG A 174 -0.57 -12.29 -12.04
CA ARG A 174 -0.31 -13.73 -11.92
C ARG A 174 1.19 -14.04 -11.98
N VAL A 175 1.91 -13.49 -12.94
CA VAL A 175 3.35 -13.66 -13.07
C VAL A 175 4.09 -13.19 -11.81
N LEU A 176 3.67 -12.05 -11.27
CA LEU A 176 4.25 -11.51 -10.04
C LEU A 176 3.94 -12.40 -8.83
N ALA A 177 2.69 -12.89 -8.71
CA ALA A 177 2.29 -13.79 -7.63
C ALA A 177 3.10 -15.10 -7.65
N ASP A 178 3.29 -15.71 -8.82
CA ASP A 178 4.08 -16.91 -8.96
C ASP A 178 5.57 -16.67 -8.65
N ALA A 179 6.13 -15.53 -9.09
CA ALA A 179 7.52 -15.16 -8.84
C ALA A 179 7.82 -14.93 -7.35
N LEU A 180 6.85 -14.41 -6.60
CA LEU A 180 6.97 -14.17 -5.16
C LEU A 180 6.52 -15.37 -4.30
N GLY A 181 5.99 -16.43 -4.90
CA GLY A 181 5.43 -17.57 -4.17
C GLY A 181 4.21 -17.18 -3.31
N ALA A 182 3.43 -16.19 -3.77
CA ALA A 182 2.28 -15.70 -3.04
C ALA A 182 1.16 -16.73 -2.98
N ASP A 183 0.37 -16.70 -1.90
CA ASP A 183 -0.82 -17.52 -1.72
C ASP A 183 -1.95 -17.01 -2.64
N ARG A 184 -2.12 -17.65 -3.79
CA ARG A 184 -3.09 -17.24 -4.80
C ARG A 184 -4.54 -17.31 -4.33
N GLU A 185 -4.88 -18.27 -3.46
CA GLU A 185 -6.24 -18.39 -2.91
C GLU A 185 -6.56 -17.21 -1.99
N ALA A 186 -5.60 -16.79 -1.16
CA ALA A 186 -5.71 -15.59 -0.35
C ALA A 186 -5.83 -14.32 -1.22
N LEU A 187 -5.04 -14.22 -2.29
CA LEU A 187 -5.12 -13.09 -3.24
C LEU A 187 -6.46 -13.05 -3.97
N VAL A 188 -7.02 -14.20 -4.37
CA VAL A 188 -8.36 -14.30 -4.97
C VAL A 188 -9.43 -13.88 -3.96
N ALA A 189 -9.33 -14.32 -2.71
CA ALA A 189 -10.25 -13.92 -1.65
C ALA A 189 -10.25 -12.41 -1.44
N GLN A 190 -9.05 -11.81 -1.41
CA GLN A 190 -8.92 -10.35 -1.31
C GLN A 190 -9.46 -9.63 -2.55
N ALA A 191 -9.08 -10.06 -3.75
CA ALA A 191 -9.59 -9.46 -4.98
C ALA A 191 -11.13 -9.50 -5.05
N SER A 192 -11.75 -10.53 -4.46
CA SER A 192 -13.22 -10.65 -4.36
C SER A 192 -13.86 -9.66 -3.39
N SER A 193 -13.07 -9.04 -2.49
CA SER A 193 -13.54 -8.22 -1.36
C SER A 193 -13.03 -6.78 -1.39
N ILE A 194 -12.59 -6.29 -2.55
CA ILE A 194 -12.08 -4.91 -2.69
C ILE A 194 -13.13 -3.88 -2.30
N TYR A 195 -12.66 -2.83 -1.64
CA TYR A 195 -13.50 -1.70 -1.23
C TYR A 195 -14.10 -0.96 -2.43
N ARG A 196 -15.36 -0.55 -2.29
CA ARG A 196 -16.13 0.15 -3.33
C ARG A 196 -16.95 1.31 -2.76
N GLY A 197 -16.68 1.69 -1.52
CA GLY A 197 -17.39 2.76 -0.85
C GLY A 197 -16.77 4.13 -1.12
N GLU A 198 -17.39 5.15 -0.58
CA GLU A 198 -16.85 6.50 -0.58
C GLU A 198 -15.79 6.62 0.54
N ILE A 199 -14.66 7.24 0.24
CA ILE A 199 -13.62 7.58 1.21
C ILE A 199 -13.77 9.04 1.58
N GLY A 200 -13.82 9.34 2.87
CA GLY A 200 -13.99 10.70 3.40
C GLY A 200 -12.74 11.58 3.22
N LEU A 201 -12.29 11.78 1.97
CA LEU A 201 -11.05 12.49 1.64
C LEU A 201 -10.97 13.91 2.22
N ASN A 202 -12.09 14.60 2.32
CA ASN A 202 -12.18 15.93 2.91
C ASN A 202 -11.98 15.95 4.43
N GLY A 203 -12.04 14.79 5.10
CA GLY A 203 -11.74 14.60 6.51
C GLY A 203 -10.26 14.38 6.81
N ILE A 204 -9.41 14.19 5.78
CA ILE A 204 -7.97 13.99 5.98
C ILE A 204 -7.33 15.29 6.43
N SER A 205 -6.85 15.31 7.69
CA SER A 205 -6.15 16.46 8.28
C SER A 205 -4.64 16.43 8.02
N ALA A 206 -4.11 15.29 7.64
CA ALA A 206 -2.70 15.10 7.34
C ALA A 206 -2.32 15.85 6.06
N ARG A 207 -1.19 16.60 6.11
CA ARG A 207 -0.58 17.09 4.88
C ARG A 207 -0.26 15.92 3.97
N THR A 208 -0.67 15.98 2.69
CA THR A 208 -0.65 14.83 1.80
C THR A 208 0.21 15.06 0.55
N LEU A 209 0.99 14.05 0.16
CA LEU A 209 1.68 13.98 -1.12
C LEU A 209 1.08 12.85 -1.95
N VAL A 210 0.62 13.19 -3.16
CA VAL A 210 0.17 12.21 -4.16
C VAL A 210 1.31 12.00 -5.16
N LEU A 211 1.73 10.75 -5.34
CA LEU A 211 2.76 10.33 -6.30
C LEU A 211 2.14 9.49 -7.41
N ALA A 212 2.36 9.85 -8.66
CA ALA A 212 1.80 9.09 -9.78
C ALA A 212 2.81 8.99 -10.93
N GLY A 213 2.93 7.79 -11.51
CA GLY A 213 3.69 7.60 -12.74
C GLY A 213 2.97 8.23 -13.94
N GLU A 214 3.72 8.83 -14.86
CA GLU A 214 3.17 9.48 -16.05
C GLU A 214 2.42 8.49 -16.97
N ASP A 215 2.87 7.23 -16.98
CA ASP A 215 2.32 6.15 -17.79
C ASP A 215 1.50 5.13 -16.97
N ASP A 216 1.17 5.44 -15.71
CA ASP A 216 0.45 4.54 -14.80
C ASP A 216 -1.05 4.47 -15.15
N PRO A 217 -1.54 3.34 -15.71
CA PRO A 217 -2.96 3.20 -16.06
C PRO A 217 -3.89 3.10 -14.84
N LEU A 218 -3.37 2.83 -13.65
CA LEU A 218 -4.14 2.76 -12.41
C LEU A 218 -4.19 4.11 -11.67
N ALA A 219 -3.31 5.05 -12.03
CA ALA A 219 -3.24 6.39 -11.46
C ALA A 219 -3.71 7.50 -12.42
N ILE A 220 -4.72 7.22 -13.23
CA ILE A 220 -5.25 8.17 -14.22
C ILE A 220 -5.79 9.42 -13.50
N ARG A 221 -5.48 10.61 -14.04
CA ARG A 221 -5.92 11.92 -13.52
C ARG A 221 -5.67 12.07 -12.03
N PRO A 222 -4.41 11.93 -11.56
CA PRO A 222 -4.08 12.00 -10.13
C PRO A 222 -4.34 13.39 -9.54
N ASN A 223 -4.42 14.43 -10.37
CA ASN A 223 -4.82 15.78 -9.97
C ASN A 223 -6.23 15.80 -9.36
N VAL A 224 -7.17 14.99 -9.87
CA VAL A 224 -8.53 14.87 -9.31
C VAL A 224 -8.48 14.37 -7.86
N LEU A 225 -7.59 13.41 -7.56
CA LEU A 225 -7.39 12.94 -6.20
C LEU A 225 -6.76 14.01 -5.31
N SER A 226 -5.69 14.66 -5.78
CA SER A 226 -5.00 15.68 -4.97
C SER A 226 -5.89 16.90 -4.69
N GLU A 227 -6.76 17.28 -5.62
CA GLU A 227 -7.72 18.38 -5.45
C GLU A 227 -8.85 18.05 -4.44
N ALA A 228 -9.13 16.77 -4.21
CA ALA A 228 -10.15 16.32 -3.26
C ALA A 228 -9.66 16.21 -1.81
N ILE A 229 -8.36 16.30 -1.57
CA ILE A 229 -7.74 16.25 -0.23
C ILE A 229 -7.31 17.67 0.16
N PRO A 230 -7.68 18.20 1.35
CA PRO A 230 -7.53 19.62 1.68
C PRO A 230 -6.11 20.19 1.59
N ASP A 231 -5.09 19.48 2.08
CA ASP A 231 -3.68 19.92 2.04
C ASP A 231 -2.84 18.89 1.27
N ALA A 232 -3.16 18.74 -0.01
CA ALA A 232 -2.45 17.80 -0.86
C ALA A 232 -1.66 18.48 -1.97
N THR A 233 -0.52 17.91 -2.29
CA THR A 233 0.31 18.23 -3.46
C THR A 233 0.46 17.01 -4.34
N LEU A 234 0.55 17.23 -5.66
CA LEU A 234 0.78 16.18 -6.64
C LEU A 234 2.20 16.29 -7.19
N MET A 235 2.86 15.14 -7.33
CA MET A 235 4.11 15.03 -8.06
C MET A 235 4.01 13.87 -9.06
N MET A 236 4.36 14.16 -10.32
CA MET A 236 4.45 13.16 -11.38
C MET A 236 5.86 12.58 -11.41
N LEU A 237 5.94 11.28 -11.66
CA LEU A 237 7.17 10.50 -11.74
C LEU A 237 7.24 9.80 -13.08
N THR A 238 8.43 9.45 -13.52
CA THR A 238 8.62 8.68 -14.76
C THR A 238 8.22 7.22 -14.54
N GLY A 239 7.47 6.65 -15.51
CA GLY A 239 7.17 5.22 -15.57
C GLY A 239 5.69 4.89 -15.38
N ASP A 240 5.43 3.59 -15.53
CA ASP A 240 4.13 2.96 -15.28
C ASP A 240 3.94 2.61 -13.79
N HIS A 241 2.92 1.80 -13.49
CA HIS A 241 2.59 1.39 -12.11
C HIS A 241 3.73 0.71 -11.34
N ILE A 242 4.61 -0.01 -12.02
CA ILE A 242 5.77 -0.67 -11.40
C ILE A 242 7.02 0.21 -11.55
N GLY A 243 7.18 0.87 -12.68
CA GLY A 243 8.34 1.71 -12.98
C GLY A 243 8.43 2.94 -12.08
N ALA A 244 7.31 3.56 -11.73
CA ALA A 244 7.28 4.75 -10.91
C ALA A 244 7.87 4.54 -9.50
N ILE A 245 7.67 3.38 -8.89
CA ILE A 245 8.25 3.07 -7.56
C ILE A 245 9.77 2.84 -7.62
N ALA A 246 10.29 2.50 -8.80
CA ALA A 246 11.71 2.32 -9.05
C ALA A 246 12.39 3.62 -9.52
N ASP A 247 11.64 4.69 -9.79
CA ASP A 247 12.20 6.00 -10.10
C ASP A 247 12.97 6.53 -8.87
N PRO A 248 14.24 6.95 -9.01
CA PRO A 248 15.01 7.53 -7.90
C PRO A 248 14.32 8.71 -7.20
N ASP A 249 13.48 9.45 -7.92
CA ASP A 249 12.72 10.56 -7.38
C ASP A 249 11.58 10.12 -6.47
N PHE A 250 11.12 8.86 -6.56
CA PHE A 250 10.10 8.33 -5.68
C PHE A 250 10.56 8.33 -4.21
N ALA A 251 11.68 7.67 -3.92
CA ALA A 251 12.23 7.62 -2.56
C ALA A 251 12.64 9.01 -2.06
N ARG A 252 13.27 9.83 -2.93
CA ARG A 252 13.68 11.20 -2.60
C ARG A 252 12.47 12.07 -2.22
N SER A 253 11.40 12.02 -2.99
CA SER A 253 10.18 12.81 -2.72
C SER A 253 9.53 12.44 -1.40
N ILE A 254 9.52 11.15 -1.05
CA ILE A 254 9.04 10.70 0.26
C ILE A 254 9.91 11.30 1.37
N VAL A 255 11.24 11.16 1.28
CA VAL A 255 12.17 11.68 2.29
C VAL A 255 12.03 13.18 2.45
N ASP A 256 12.02 13.93 1.35
CA ASP A 256 11.91 15.40 1.36
C ASP A 256 10.57 15.88 1.93
N PHE A 257 9.49 15.17 1.62
CA PHE A 257 8.17 15.52 2.14
C PHE A 257 8.01 15.21 3.62
N LEU A 258 8.66 14.14 4.12
CA LEU A 258 8.60 13.73 5.52
C LEU A 258 9.62 14.44 6.44
N ALA A 259 10.46 15.29 5.90
CA ALA A 259 11.50 16.04 6.62
C ALA A 259 10.97 17.07 7.66
#